data_60bd625e49d1f312985e2cc8bf9a1cea
#
_entry.id   60bd625e49d1f312985e2cc8bf9a1cea
#
_cell.length_a   1.000
_cell.length_b   1.000
_cell.length_c   1.000
_cell.angle_alpha   90.00
_cell.angle_beta   90.00
_cell.angle_gamma   90.00
#
_symmetry.space_group_name_H-M   'P 1'
#
loop_
_entity.id
_entity.type
_entity.pdbx_description
1 polymer ?
#
loop_
_entity_poly.entity_id
_entity_poly.type
_entity_poly.pdbx_seq_one_letter_code
_entity_poly.pdbx_strand_id
1 'polypeptide(L)'
;DLFENAVCAVTSTDQSDAACVARVNEFWTALGSHVISLPAAEHDTIVARTSHLPHVLASALGNAVLGRLREGEAAFLGTGFHDTTRLASGSPAMWRDIAMDNASAIEQAIDDLQAELATLKTALNAREAAVLETFFAMGQEFRQQWIAGLEDGERKERIAQATARARRGDWRLWRWGVDWE
;
A
#
# COMPACT_ATOMS: atom_id res chain seq x y z
N ASP A 1 11.63 -3.95 -21.56
CA ASP A 1 11.62 -2.77 -20.71
C ASP A 1 10.91 -3.00 -19.38
N LEU A 2 11.35 -4.10 -18.69
CA LEU A 2 10.73 -4.55 -17.43
C LEU A 2 10.84 -3.52 -16.30
N PHE A 3 11.90 -2.73 -16.29
CA PHE A 3 12.21 -1.77 -15.21
C PHE A 3 11.99 -0.31 -15.62
N GLU A 4 11.61 -0.07 -16.85
CA GLU A 4 11.37 1.28 -17.35
C GLU A 4 10.17 1.93 -16.61
N ASN A 5 10.39 3.10 -16.05
CA ASN A 5 9.43 3.83 -15.21
C ASN A 5 9.01 3.10 -13.91
N ALA A 6 9.66 1.99 -13.54
CA ALA A 6 9.45 1.35 -12.24
C ALA A 6 10.13 2.17 -11.13
N VAL A 7 9.53 2.17 -9.93
CA VAL A 7 10.18 2.74 -8.74
C VAL A 7 11.14 1.68 -8.17
N CYS A 8 12.40 2.09 -7.94
CA CYS A 8 13.38 1.31 -7.23
C CYS A 8 13.71 2.01 -5.91
N ALA A 9 13.33 1.42 -4.78
CA ALA A 9 13.69 1.91 -3.47
C ALA A 9 15.09 1.39 -3.10
N VAL A 10 15.99 2.29 -2.76
CA VAL A 10 17.34 1.97 -2.27
C VAL A 10 17.43 2.37 -0.80
N THR A 11 17.54 1.36 0.07
CA THR A 11 17.67 1.55 1.51
C THR A 11 19.11 1.32 1.92
N SER A 12 19.82 2.39 2.31
CA SER A 12 21.18 2.32 2.83
C SER A 12 21.20 2.44 4.35
N THR A 13 22.22 1.88 4.97
CA THR A 13 22.50 1.99 6.41
C THR A 13 23.81 2.75 6.62
N ASP A 14 24.12 3.09 7.85
CA ASP A 14 25.40 3.74 8.23
C ASP A 14 26.63 2.88 7.89
N GLN A 15 26.43 1.58 7.67
CA GLN A 15 27.49 0.64 7.26
C GLN A 15 27.62 0.49 5.75
N SER A 16 26.73 1.11 4.98
CA SER A 16 26.75 1.00 3.51
C SER A 16 27.86 1.87 2.94
N ASP A 17 28.69 1.28 2.09
CA ASP A 17 29.72 2.02 1.37
C ASP A 17 29.09 2.99 0.36
N ALA A 18 29.40 4.27 0.47
CA ALA A 18 28.81 5.32 -0.34
C ALA A 18 29.06 5.14 -1.85
N ALA A 19 30.24 4.63 -2.24
CA ALA A 19 30.55 4.38 -3.65
C ALA A 19 29.74 3.19 -4.19
N CYS A 20 29.50 2.17 -3.37
CA CYS A 20 28.61 1.06 -3.73
C CYS A 20 27.16 1.53 -3.88
N VAL A 21 26.66 2.36 -2.97
CA VAL A 21 25.31 2.94 -3.07
C VAL A 21 25.16 3.77 -4.35
N ALA A 22 26.14 4.61 -4.67
CA ALA A 22 26.14 5.40 -5.90
C ALA A 22 26.07 4.50 -7.14
N ARG A 23 26.87 3.43 -7.21
CA ARG A 23 26.84 2.48 -8.32
C ARG A 23 25.51 1.74 -8.47
N VAL A 24 24.87 1.38 -7.35
CA VAL A 24 23.53 0.76 -7.37
C VAL A 24 22.49 1.75 -7.92
N ASN A 25 22.56 3.01 -7.50
CA ASN A 25 21.66 4.06 -8.02
C ASN A 25 21.86 4.28 -9.53
N GLU A 26 23.12 4.37 -9.98
CA GLU A 26 23.46 4.50 -11.40
C GLU A 26 22.95 3.31 -12.22
N PHE A 27 23.13 2.09 -11.72
CA PHE A 27 22.67 0.87 -12.37
C PHE A 27 21.15 0.87 -12.59
N TRP A 28 20.36 1.12 -11.56
CA TRP A 28 18.91 1.13 -11.67
C TRP A 28 18.38 2.29 -12.53
N THR A 29 19.05 3.45 -12.45
CA THR A 29 18.75 4.59 -13.32
C THR A 29 19.02 4.26 -14.79
N ALA A 30 20.12 3.59 -15.08
CA ALA A 30 20.46 3.16 -16.44
C ALA A 30 19.47 2.13 -17.03
N LEU A 31 18.78 1.35 -16.17
CA LEU A 31 17.69 0.46 -16.56
C LEU A 31 16.34 1.19 -16.75
N GLY A 32 16.30 2.51 -16.60
CA GLY A 32 15.08 3.32 -16.75
C GLY A 32 14.23 3.43 -15.50
N SER A 33 14.71 2.95 -14.34
CA SER A 33 13.98 3.05 -13.08
C SER A 33 14.07 4.43 -12.44
N HIS A 34 13.02 4.80 -11.71
CA HIS A 34 13.04 5.96 -10.79
C HIS A 34 13.59 5.53 -9.44
N VAL A 35 14.82 5.91 -9.15
CA VAL A 35 15.49 5.53 -7.90
C VAL A 35 15.10 6.50 -6.79
N ILE A 36 14.56 5.95 -5.69
CA ILE A 36 14.26 6.67 -4.46
C ILE A 36 15.14 6.12 -3.34
N SER A 37 15.99 6.97 -2.78
CA SER A 37 16.79 6.62 -1.59
C SER A 37 16.05 7.06 -0.33
N LEU A 38 15.81 6.13 0.60
CA LEU A 38 15.09 6.38 1.85
C LEU A 38 15.61 5.46 2.96
N PRO A 39 15.43 5.83 4.24
CA PRO A 39 15.76 4.95 5.37
C PRO A 39 14.97 3.64 5.33
N ALA A 40 15.58 2.53 5.75
CA ALA A 40 14.94 1.22 5.77
C ALA A 40 13.61 1.21 6.57
N ALA A 41 13.60 1.78 7.77
CA ALA A 41 12.41 1.85 8.61
C ALA A 41 11.25 2.60 7.95
N GLU A 42 11.55 3.57 7.11
CA GLU A 42 10.54 4.31 6.38
C GLU A 42 10.02 3.51 5.18
N HIS A 43 10.92 2.88 4.43
CA HIS A 43 10.54 1.91 3.41
C HIS A 43 9.56 0.88 4.00
N ASP A 44 9.90 0.28 5.14
CA ASP A 44 9.11 -0.76 5.78
C ASP A 44 7.72 -0.26 6.18
N THR A 45 7.63 0.98 6.69
CA THR A 45 6.34 1.63 6.99
C THR A 45 5.49 1.86 5.74
N ILE A 46 6.11 2.32 4.65
CA ILE A 46 5.42 2.56 3.37
C ILE A 46 4.91 1.26 2.78
N VAL A 47 5.77 0.23 2.66
CA VAL A 47 5.38 -1.03 2.04
C VAL A 47 4.41 -1.84 2.90
N ALA A 48 4.42 -1.66 4.22
CA ALA A 48 3.41 -2.24 5.09
C ALA A 48 1.99 -1.82 4.69
N ARG A 49 1.77 -0.55 4.36
CA ARG A 49 0.47 -0.01 3.94
C ARG A 49 0.16 -0.25 2.47
N THR A 50 1.16 -0.10 1.59
CA THR A 50 0.93 -0.08 0.14
C THR A 50 1.03 -1.45 -0.52
N SER A 51 1.69 -2.41 0.12
CA SER A 51 1.94 -3.76 -0.40
C SER A 51 1.48 -4.84 0.56
N HIS A 52 1.96 -4.84 1.81
CA HIS A 52 1.73 -5.96 2.72
C HIS A 52 0.28 -6.01 3.20
N LEU A 53 -0.30 -4.89 3.62
CA LEU A 53 -1.71 -4.82 4.06
C LEU A 53 -2.69 -5.32 2.98
N PRO A 54 -2.59 -4.96 1.71
CA PRO A 54 -3.43 -5.54 0.64
C PRO A 54 -3.38 -7.07 0.59
N HIS A 55 -2.21 -7.71 0.76
CA HIS A 55 -2.09 -9.17 0.77
C HIS A 55 -2.65 -9.80 2.04
N VAL A 56 -2.42 -9.16 3.19
CA VAL A 56 -3.03 -9.57 4.47
C VAL A 56 -4.55 -9.51 4.38
N LEU A 57 -5.09 -8.41 3.84
CA LEU A 57 -6.54 -8.23 3.68
C LEU A 57 -7.14 -9.26 2.73
N ALA A 58 -6.51 -9.52 1.59
CA ALA A 58 -6.98 -10.54 0.65
C ALA A 58 -7.03 -11.93 1.30
N SER A 59 -5.99 -12.29 2.05
CA SER A 59 -5.94 -13.57 2.78
C SER A 59 -6.96 -13.65 3.91
N ALA A 60 -7.11 -12.57 4.68
CA ALA A 60 -8.10 -12.48 5.75
C ALA A 60 -9.54 -12.59 5.21
N LEU A 61 -9.84 -11.91 4.10
CA LEU A 61 -11.13 -11.98 3.43
C LEU A 61 -11.40 -13.40 2.91
N GLY A 62 -10.40 -14.02 2.26
CA GLY A 62 -10.50 -15.42 1.85
C GLY A 62 -10.82 -16.34 3.02
N ASN A 63 -10.08 -16.25 4.12
CA ASN A 63 -10.32 -17.05 5.32
C ASN A 63 -11.68 -16.78 5.95
N ALA A 64 -12.11 -15.53 6.01
CA ALA A 64 -13.38 -15.14 6.60
C ALA A 64 -14.60 -15.64 5.81
N VAL A 65 -14.51 -15.66 4.50
CA VAL A 65 -15.62 -16.05 3.61
C VAL A 65 -15.54 -17.53 3.26
N LEU A 66 -14.47 -17.97 2.58
CA LEU A 66 -14.36 -19.34 2.07
C LEU A 66 -14.35 -20.38 3.18
N GLY A 67 -13.74 -20.08 4.32
CA GLY A 67 -13.72 -20.97 5.49
C GLY A 67 -15.10 -21.15 6.17
N ARG A 68 -16.13 -20.41 5.75
CA ARG A 68 -17.48 -20.45 6.34
C ARG A 68 -18.59 -20.74 5.35
N LEU A 69 -18.25 -20.92 4.07
CA LEU A 69 -19.25 -21.25 3.04
C LEU A 69 -19.89 -22.61 3.30
N ARG A 70 -21.20 -22.67 3.12
CA ARG A 70 -21.98 -23.90 3.08
C ARG A 70 -22.11 -24.39 1.64
N GLU A 71 -22.56 -25.62 1.48
CA GLU A 71 -22.77 -26.21 0.16
C GLU A 71 -23.67 -25.33 -0.72
N GLY A 72 -23.23 -25.08 -1.95
CA GLY A 72 -23.95 -24.24 -2.93
C GLY A 72 -23.71 -22.73 -2.79
N GLU A 73 -23.21 -22.22 -1.66
CA GLU A 73 -23.00 -20.79 -1.46
C GLU A 73 -21.85 -20.22 -2.34
N ALA A 74 -20.91 -21.05 -2.75
CA ALA A 74 -19.83 -20.65 -3.67
C ALA A 74 -20.34 -20.11 -5.02
N ALA A 75 -21.54 -20.48 -5.44
CA ALA A 75 -22.16 -19.96 -6.67
C ALA A 75 -22.49 -18.46 -6.60
N PHE A 76 -22.52 -17.87 -5.42
CA PHE A 76 -22.76 -16.42 -5.21
C PHE A 76 -21.47 -15.58 -5.19
N LEU A 77 -20.30 -16.21 -5.28
CA LEU A 77 -19.02 -15.48 -5.34
C LEU A 77 -18.88 -14.82 -6.72
N GLY A 78 -18.98 -13.50 -6.74
CA GLY A 78 -18.87 -12.69 -7.95
C GLY A 78 -17.44 -12.21 -8.23
N THR A 79 -17.30 -11.42 -9.29
CA THR A 79 -16.02 -10.83 -9.74
C THR A 79 -15.35 -9.96 -8.67
N GLY A 80 -16.15 -9.21 -7.89
CA GLY A 80 -15.61 -8.39 -6.79
C GLY A 80 -14.85 -9.22 -5.76
N PHE A 81 -15.38 -10.40 -5.36
CA PHE A 81 -14.67 -11.30 -4.45
C PHE A 81 -13.41 -11.87 -5.10
N HIS A 82 -13.50 -12.32 -6.34
CA HIS A 82 -12.38 -12.86 -7.11
C HIS A 82 -11.23 -11.83 -7.19
N ASP A 83 -11.53 -10.59 -7.58
CA ASP A 83 -10.53 -9.56 -7.78
C ASP A 83 -9.88 -9.14 -6.45
N THR A 84 -10.68 -8.99 -5.40
CA THR A 84 -10.19 -8.58 -4.07
C THR A 84 -9.32 -9.67 -3.43
N THR A 85 -9.62 -10.96 -3.64
CA THR A 85 -8.87 -12.08 -3.04
C THR A 85 -7.73 -12.59 -3.90
N ARG A 86 -7.53 -12.07 -5.11
CA ARG A 86 -6.48 -12.53 -6.06
C ARG A 86 -5.08 -12.54 -5.42
N LEU A 87 -4.77 -11.56 -4.58
CA LEU A 87 -3.47 -11.46 -3.90
C LEU A 87 -3.23 -12.59 -2.88
N ALA A 88 -4.27 -13.26 -2.41
CA ALA A 88 -4.15 -14.40 -1.49
C ALA A 88 -3.52 -15.65 -2.14
N SER A 89 -3.33 -15.66 -3.45
CA SER A 89 -2.70 -16.77 -4.19
C SER A 89 -1.16 -16.78 -4.08
N GLY A 90 -0.56 -15.84 -3.37
CA GLY A 90 0.89 -15.79 -3.16
C GLY A 90 1.42 -16.95 -2.31
N SER A 91 2.75 -17.19 -2.38
CA SER A 91 3.41 -18.24 -1.60
C SER A 91 3.25 -18.03 -0.08
N PRO A 92 2.69 -18.98 0.66
CA PRO A 92 2.53 -18.84 2.12
C PRO A 92 3.88 -18.69 2.85
N ALA A 93 4.93 -19.38 2.38
CA ALA A 93 6.26 -19.31 3.00
C ALA A 93 6.87 -17.91 2.82
N MET A 94 6.79 -17.35 1.61
CA MET A 94 7.27 -15.99 1.32
C MET A 94 6.51 -14.95 2.18
N TRP A 95 5.19 -15.05 2.25
CA TRP A 95 4.37 -14.09 3.02
C TRP A 95 4.56 -14.22 4.52
N ARG A 96 4.84 -15.43 5.03
CA ARG A 96 5.26 -15.64 6.42
C ARG A 96 6.54 -14.84 6.72
N ASP A 97 7.54 -14.98 5.85
CA ASP A 97 8.85 -14.36 6.07
C ASP A 97 8.72 -12.82 5.98
N ILE A 98 8.03 -12.28 4.98
CA ILE A 98 7.72 -10.86 4.88
C ILE A 98 6.98 -10.34 6.13
N ALA A 99 5.99 -11.09 6.61
CA ALA A 99 5.21 -10.68 7.79
C ALA A 99 6.04 -10.71 9.06
N MET A 100 6.96 -11.65 9.21
CA MET A 100 7.88 -11.71 10.35
C MET A 100 8.90 -10.58 10.33
N ASP A 101 9.47 -10.28 9.15
CA ASP A 101 10.50 -9.25 8.99
C ASP A 101 9.94 -7.83 9.19
N ASN A 102 8.66 -7.59 8.85
CA ASN A 102 8.02 -6.27 8.95
C ASN A 102 6.80 -6.28 9.91
N ALA A 103 6.83 -7.10 10.95
CA ALA A 103 5.68 -7.37 11.81
C ALA A 103 5.09 -6.09 12.42
N SER A 104 5.91 -5.25 13.04
CA SER A 104 5.44 -4.05 13.75
C SER A 104 4.74 -3.03 12.84
N ALA A 105 5.26 -2.80 11.63
CA ALA A 105 4.64 -1.87 10.69
C ALA A 105 3.36 -2.46 10.08
N ILE A 106 3.31 -3.78 9.89
CA ILE A 106 2.10 -4.48 9.43
C ILE A 106 1.02 -4.45 10.52
N GLU A 107 1.38 -4.68 11.79
CA GLU A 107 0.44 -4.56 12.92
C GLU A 107 -0.21 -3.18 12.96
N GLN A 108 0.60 -2.11 12.85
CA GLN A 108 0.07 -0.74 12.81
C GLN A 108 -0.86 -0.52 11.61
N ALA A 109 -0.52 -1.03 10.43
CA ALA A 109 -1.38 -0.90 9.25
C ALA A 109 -2.70 -1.68 9.40
N ILE A 110 -2.69 -2.81 10.10
CA ILE A 110 -3.90 -3.57 10.45
C ILE A 110 -4.75 -2.79 11.45
N ASP A 111 -4.15 -2.18 12.46
CA ASP A 111 -4.87 -1.37 13.45
C ASP A 111 -5.57 -0.17 12.79
N ASP A 112 -4.88 0.53 11.89
CA ASP A 112 -5.45 1.63 11.09
C ASP A 112 -6.69 1.14 10.30
N LEU A 113 -6.60 -0.02 9.63
CA LEU A 113 -7.73 -0.62 8.90
C LEU A 113 -8.86 -1.05 9.84
N GLN A 114 -8.55 -1.62 10.99
CA GLN A 114 -9.55 -2.01 11.97
C GLN A 114 -10.33 -0.81 12.51
N ALA A 115 -9.68 0.35 12.67
CA ALA A 115 -10.35 1.59 13.07
C ALA A 115 -11.37 2.04 12.02
N GLU A 116 -11.03 1.98 10.75
CA GLU A 116 -11.95 2.28 9.64
C GLU A 116 -13.15 1.31 9.63
N LEU A 117 -12.88 0.01 9.78
CA LEU A 117 -13.94 -1.01 9.84
C LEU A 117 -14.84 -0.84 11.09
N ALA A 118 -14.29 -0.40 12.21
CA ALA A 118 -15.05 -0.12 13.42
C ALA A 118 -15.99 1.07 13.23
N THR A 119 -15.52 2.14 12.56
CA THR A 119 -16.34 3.29 12.18
C THR A 119 -17.50 2.87 11.30
N LEU A 120 -17.23 2.11 10.24
CA LEU A 120 -18.27 1.57 9.36
C LEU A 120 -19.28 0.70 10.14
N LYS A 121 -18.80 -0.20 11.00
CA LYS A 121 -19.67 -1.06 11.82
C LYS A 121 -20.55 -0.28 12.76
N THR A 122 -20.04 0.79 13.35
CA THR A 122 -20.80 1.69 14.23
C THR A 122 -21.93 2.37 13.46
N ALA A 123 -21.64 2.95 12.29
CA ALA A 123 -22.62 3.57 11.44
C ALA A 123 -23.71 2.59 10.95
N LEU A 124 -23.33 1.35 10.63
CA LEU A 124 -24.28 0.28 10.27
C LEU A 124 -25.22 -0.07 11.43
N ASN A 125 -24.69 -0.20 12.65
CA ASN A 125 -25.49 -0.48 13.85
C ASN A 125 -26.47 0.64 14.17
N ALA A 126 -26.02 1.88 14.03
CA ALA A 126 -26.84 3.09 14.27
C ALA A 126 -27.78 3.41 13.08
N ARG A 127 -27.64 2.71 11.94
CA ARG A 127 -28.36 2.98 10.68
C ARG A 127 -28.19 4.41 10.17
N GLU A 128 -27.00 4.98 10.34
CA GLU A 128 -26.64 6.35 9.95
C GLU A 128 -26.32 6.42 8.45
N ALA A 129 -27.35 6.54 7.61
CA ALA A 129 -27.18 6.50 6.16
C ALA A 129 -26.22 7.56 5.62
N ALA A 130 -26.23 8.78 6.16
CA ALA A 130 -25.34 9.86 5.74
C ALA A 130 -23.85 9.55 6.05
N VAL A 131 -23.56 8.93 7.20
CA VAL A 131 -22.21 8.52 7.58
C VAL A 131 -21.72 7.39 6.66
N LEU A 132 -22.60 6.43 6.35
CA LEU A 132 -22.28 5.35 5.40
C LEU A 132 -21.98 5.90 4.00
N GLU A 133 -22.80 6.85 3.52
CA GLU A 133 -22.58 7.49 2.21
C GLU A 133 -21.24 8.23 2.20
N THR A 134 -20.93 9.01 3.24
CA THR A 134 -19.66 9.71 3.39
C THR A 134 -18.47 8.74 3.37
N PHE A 135 -18.55 7.63 4.12
CA PHE A 135 -17.49 6.62 4.16
C PHE A 135 -17.15 6.08 2.75
N PHE A 136 -18.17 5.72 1.98
CA PHE A 136 -17.96 5.19 0.62
C PHE A 136 -17.53 6.29 -0.37
N ALA A 137 -18.06 7.52 -0.22
CA ALA A 137 -17.67 8.65 -1.05
C ALA A 137 -16.20 9.01 -0.87
N MET A 138 -15.69 9.02 0.35
CA MET A 138 -14.26 9.26 0.63
C MET A 138 -13.36 8.20 -0.04
N GLY A 139 -13.71 6.92 0.08
CA GLY A 139 -12.96 5.86 -0.58
C GLY A 139 -12.96 5.98 -2.11
N GLN A 140 -14.10 6.37 -2.69
CA GLN A 140 -14.23 6.63 -4.12
C GLN A 140 -13.35 7.81 -4.55
N GLU A 141 -13.39 8.92 -3.82
CA GLU A 141 -12.63 10.14 -4.11
C GLU A 141 -11.12 9.88 -4.05
N PHE A 142 -10.62 9.26 -2.97
CA PHE A 142 -9.21 8.90 -2.85
C PHE A 142 -8.73 8.02 -3.99
N ARG A 143 -9.55 7.03 -4.38
CA ARG A 143 -9.21 6.17 -5.50
C ARG A 143 -9.17 6.93 -6.82
N GLN A 144 -10.13 7.83 -7.07
CA GLN A 144 -10.16 8.65 -8.28
C GLN A 144 -8.95 9.58 -8.37
N GLN A 145 -8.60 10.25 -7.29
CA GLN A 145 -7.41 11.10 -7.20
C GLN A 145 -6.13 10.31 -7.48
N TRP A 146 -6.02 9.11 -6.90
CA TRP A 146 -4.85 8.24 -7.14
C TRP A 146 -4.74 7.83 -8.62
N ILE A 147 -5.84 7.40 -9.24
CA ILE A 147 -5.87 7.01 -10.67
C ILE A 147 -5.53 8.20 -11.57
N ALA A 148 -6.16 9.36 -11.36
CA ALA A 148 -5.86 10.58 -12.12
C ALA A 148 -4.37 10.93 -12.06
N GLY A 149 -3.77 10.86 -10.88
CA GLY A 149 -2.33 11.09 -10.72
C GLY A 149 -1.43 10.05 -11.40
N LEU A 150 -1.94 8.90 -11.81
CA LEU A 150 -1.21 7.93 -12.64
C LEU A 150 -1.26 8.28 -14.14
N GLU A 151 -2.37 8.88 -14.59
CA GLU A 151 -2.65 9.18 -16.01
C GLU A 151 -1.99 10.48 -16.48
N ASP A 152 -1.91 11.50 -15.64
CA ASP A 152 -1.48 12.86 -16.02
C ASP A 152 0.05 13.05 -16.24
N GLY A 153 0.85 12.01 -16.24
CA GLY A 153 2.32 12.13 -16.35
C GLY A 153 2.97 12.80 -15.14
N GLU A 154 2.19 13.31 -14.18
CA GLU A 154 2.63 13.86 -12.88
C GLU A 154 3.32 12.83 -12.02
N ARG A 155 3.18 11.53 -12.34
CA ARG A 155 3.86 10.46 -11.62
C ARG A 155 5.37 10.69 -11.57
N LYS A 156 5.99 11.12 -12.69
CA LYS A 156 7.42 11.45 -12.73
C LYS A 156 7.75 12.64 -11.82
N GLU A 157 6.91 13.65 -11.83
CA GLU A 157 7.10 14.86 -11.03
C GLU A 157 6.87 14.60 -9.54
N ARG A 158 5.85 13.81 -9.19
CA ARG A 158 5.59 13.36 -7.80
C ARG A 158 6.72 12.48 -7.27
N ILE A 159 7.26 11.56 -8.08
CA ILE A 159 8.43 10.74 -7.71
C ILE A 159 9.65 11.65 -7.53
N ALA A 160 9.89 12.60 -8.42
CA ALA A 160 10.99 13.56 -8.30
C ALA A 160 10.85 14.44 -7.04
N GLN A 161 9.65 14.90 -6.73
CA GLN A 161 9.34 15.65 -5.50
C GLN A 161 9.51 14.79 -4.25
N ALA A 162 9.04 13.54 -4.27
CA ALA A 162 9.22 12.57 -3.18
C ALA A 162 10.71 12.32 -2.95
N THR A 163 11.48 12.10 -4.00
CA THR A 163 12.94 11.92 -3.93
C THR A 163 13.65 13.16 -3.37
N ALA A 164 13.23 14.36 -3.77
CA ALA A 164 13.77 15.61 -3.27
C ALA A 164 13.43 15.88 -1.80
N ARG A 165 12.24 15.47 -1.35
CA ARG A 165 11.81 15.52 0.07
C ARG A 165 12.57 14.50 0.91
N ALA A 166 12.73 13.28 0.41
CA ALA A 166 13.54 12.24 1.02
C ALA A 166 14.95 12.74 1.36
N ARG A 167 15.60 13.36 0.40
CA ARG A 167 16.94 13.95 0.58
C ARG A 167 17.01 15.06 1.63
N ARG A 168 15.89 15.70 1.96
CA ARG A 168 15.82 16.76 3.01
C ARG A 168 15.37 16.24 4.37
N GLY A 169 15.08 14.95 4.51
CA GLY A 169 14.57 14.35 5.75
C GLY A 169 13.15 14.81 6.14
N ASP A 170 12.40 15.37 5.20
CA ASP A 170 11.08 15.96 5.45
C ASP A 170 9.96 14.97 5.10
N TRP A 171 9.82 13.95 5.95
CA TRP A 171 8.91 12.83 5.75
C TRP A 171 7.52 13.05 6.36
N ARG A 172 7.33 14.13 7.09
CA ARG A 172 6.12 14.34 7.92
C ARG A 172 4.87 14.74 7.13
N LEU A 173 4.93 14.95 5.81
CA LEU A 173 3.85 15.52 5.02
C LEU A 173 3.48 14.67 3.79
N TRP A 174 3.34 13.36 3.95
CA TRP A 174 2.54 12.58 3.01
C TRP A 174 1.05 12.72 3.37
N ARG A 175 0.58 13.95 3.41
CA ARG A 175 -0.83 14.26 3.23
C ARG A 175 -1.04 14.46 1.75
N TRP A 176 -1.83 13.62 1.15
CA TRP A 176 -2.43 13.87 -0.14
C TRP A 176 -3.20 15.18 0.00
N GLY A 177 -2.72 16.30 -0.52
CA GLY A 177 -3.31 17.63 -0.63
C GLY A 177 -4.73 17.91 -0.14
N VAL A 178 -5.18 17.25 0.90
CA VAL A 178 -6.48 17.43 1.56
C VAL A 178 -6.19 18.13 2.86
N ASP A 179 -6.40 19.44 2.88
CA ASP A 179 -6.47 20.21 4.12
C ASP A 179 -7.73 19.77 4.87
N TRP A 180 -7.52 19.10 5.99
CA TRP A 180 -8.58 18.81 6.94
C TRP A 180 -8.70 20.05 7.83
N GLU A 181 -9.68 20.94 7.56
CA GLU A 181 -10.25 21.85 8.55
C GLU A 181 -11.33 21.14 9.36
#